data_79f6d61c0c8c599c2ba53d76c796e83a
#
_entry.id   79f6d61c0c8c599c2ba53d76c796e83a
#
_cell.length_a   1.000
_cell.length_b   1.000
_cell.length_c   1.000
_cell.angle_alpha   90.00
_cell.angle_beta   90.00
_cell.angle_gamma   90.00
#
_symmetry.space_group_name_H-M   'P 1'
#
loop_
_entity.id
_entity.type
_entity.pdbx_description
1 polymer ?
#
loop_
_entity_poly.entity_id
_entity_poly.type
_entity_poly.pdbx_seq_one_letter_code
_entity_poly.pdbx_strand_id
1 'polypeptide(L)'
;MQGVIEVRPENLETLSSGGLDLSYIEYGQVQPAIKLLYAGEEYWYFKTLPLKGYGAVLAGYIRDLQARGHKPILARFFNRIYIYATGITPIGAGKPPGAG
;
A
#
# COMPACT_ATOMS: atom_id res chain seq x y z
N MET A 1 -1.07 2.12 -15.33
CA MET A 1 -0.90 1.41 -14.05
C MET A 1 -0.41 0.01 -14.32
N GLN A 2 0.57 -0.44 -13.57
CA GLN A 2 1.09 -1.79 -13.71
C GLN A 2 0.08 -2.82 -13.21
N GLY A 3 0.29 -4.07 -13.58
CA GLY A 3 -0.59 -5.14 -13.15
C GLY A 3 -0.34 -5.58 -11.72
N VAL A 4 0.16 -6.80 -11.56
CA VAL A 4 0.29 -7.44 -10.25
C VAL A 4 1.77 -7.65 -9.95
N ILE A 5 2.17 -7.36 -8.72
CA ILE A 5 3.52 -7.62 -8.22
C ILE A 5 3.42 -8.70 -7.15
N GLU A 6 4.19 -9.77 -7.32
CA GLU A 6 4.28 -10.81 -6.31
C GLU A 6 5.40 -10.45 -5.34
N VAL A 7 5.05 -10.33 -4.07
CA VAL A 7 5.99 -9.92 -3.02
C VAL A 7 6.55 -11.17 -2.34
N ARG A 8 7.87 -11.23 -2.20
CA ARG A 8 8.54 -12.30 -1.49
C ARG A 8 8.90 -11.84 -0.08
N PRO A 9 8.84 -12.74 0.92
CA PRO A 9 9.17 -12.34 2.30
C PRO A 9 10.55 -11.70 2.42
N GLU A 10 11.54 -12.17 1.66
CA GLU A 10 12.90 -11.63 1.73
C GLU A 10 13.00 -10.21 1.17
N ASN A 11 11.99 -9.75 0.44
CA ASN A 11 11.99 -8.39 -0.11
C ASN A 11 11.29 -7.38 0.79
N LEU A 12 10.67 -7.84 1.87
CA LEU A 12 10.02 -6.94 2.81
C LEU A 12 11.04 -6.31 3.73
N GLU A 13 10.91 -5.00 3.90
CA GLU A 13 11.74 -4.23 4.81
C GLU A 13 10.84 -3.46 5.76
N THR A 14 11.42 -2.87 6.79
CA THR A 14 10.67 -2.14 7.79
C THR A 14 10.98 -0.65 7.69
N LEU A 15 9.93 0.15 7.64
CA LEU A 15 10.02 1.61 7.67
C LEU A 15 9.33 2.09 8.93
N SER A 16 10.04 2.84 9.76
CA SER A 16 9.46 3.43 10.96
C SER A 16 8.96 4.83 10.64
N SER A 17 7.69 5.09 10.90
CA SER A 17 7.09 6.37 10.59
C SER A 17 5.93 6.66 11.55
N GLY A 18 5.95 7.83 12.20
CA GLY A 18 4.86 8.23 13.06
C GLY A 18 4.60 7.29 14.22
N GLY A 19 5.63 6.61 14.71
CA GLY A 19 5.51 5.65 15.79
C GLY A 19 5.08 4.26 15.38
N LEU A 20 4.98 4.00 14.09
CA LEU A 20 4.63 2.68 13.55
C LEU A 20 5.79 2.08 12.79
N ASP A 21 5.89 0.75 12.84
CA ASP A 21 6.79 0.00 11.98
C ASP A 21 5.97 -0.56 10.83
N LEU A 22 6.32 -0.16 9.61
CA LEU A 22 5.53 -0.46 8.42
C LEU A 22 6.34 -1.36 7.50
N SER A 23 5.69 -2.39 6.96
CA SER A 23 6.32 -3.26 5.97
C SER A 23 6.29 -2.59 4.60
N TYR A 24 7.42 -2.59 3.90
CA TYR A 24 7.45 -2.03 2.56
C TYR A 24 8.40 -2.81 1.66
N ILE A 25 8.21 -2.62 0.35
CA ILE A 25 9.11 -3.13 -0.66
C ILE A 25 9.70 -1.96 -1.45
N GLU A 26 10.90 -2.15 -1.99
CA GLU A 26 11.43 -1.23 -2.97
C GLU A 26 10.71 -1.46 -4.28
N TYR A 27 10.33 -0.38 -4.94
CA TYR A 27 9.56 -0.47 -6.16
C TYR A 27 10.22 0.40 -7.21
N GLY A 28 10.41 -0.11 -8.41
CA GLY A 28 11.23 0.54 -9.42
C GLY A 28 10.48 1.31 -10.48
N GLN A 29 9.21 1.64 -10.28
CA GLN A 29 8.41 2.26 -11.32
C GLN A 29 7.64 3.47 -10.81
N VAL A 30 7.44 4.44 -11.72
CA VAL A 30 6.73 5.68 -11.38
C VAL A 30 5.26 5.42 -11.07
N GLN A 31 4.65 4.50 -11.81
CA GLN A 31 3.23 4.19 -11.65
C GLN A 31 3.06 3.04 -10.68
N PRO A 32 2.11 3.11 -9.76
CA PRO A 32 1.89 2.00 -8.84
C PRO A 32 1.30 0.79 -9.56
N ALA A 33 1.60 -0.40 -9.07
CA ALA A 33 0.92 -1.60 -9.52
C ALA A 33 -0.53 -1.56 -9.05
N ILE A 34 -1.40 -2.33 -9.71
CA ILE A 34 -2.79 -2.43 -9.30
C ILE A 34 -2.90 -3.10 -7.94
N LYS A 35 -2.13 -4.16 -7.73
CA LYS A 35 -2.13 -4.87 -6.46
C LYS A 35 -0.82 -5.59 -6.22
N LEU A 36 -0.59 -5.94 -4.96
CA LEU A 36 0.52 -6.81 -4.55
C LEU A 36 -0.07 -8.14 -4.08
N LEU A 37 0.65 -9.22 -4.32
CA LEU A 37 0.31 -10.52 -3.77
C LEU A 37 1.36 -10.90 -2.75
N TYR A 38 0.94 -11.22 -1.54
CA TYR A 38 1.86 -11.63 -0.48
C TYR A 38 1.18 -12.64 0.43
N ALA A 39 1.84 -13.77 0.64
CA ALA A 39 1.37 -14.83 1.54
C ALA A 39 -0.07 -15.26 1.23
N GLY A 40 -0.41 -15.32 -0.06
CA GLY A 40 -1.73 -15.75 -0.50
C GLY A 40 -2.81 -14.69 -0.41
N GLU A 41 -2.47 -13.48 -0.03
CA GLU A 41 -3.44 -12.39 0.07
C GLU A 41 -3.20 -11.31 -0.96
N GLU A 42 -4.28 -10.64 -1.37
CA GLU A 42 -4.21 -9.53 -2.31
C GLU A 42 -4.24 -8.23 -1.54
N TYR A 43 -3.25 -7.37 -1.83
CA TYR A 43 -3.15 -6.03 -1.26
C TYR A 43 -3.37 -5.04 -2.39
N TRP A 44 -4.46 -4.29 -2.33
CA TRP A 44 -4.88 -3.41 -3.42
C TRP A 44 -4.34 -2.00 -3.23
N TYR A 45 -4.01 -1.35 -4.33
CA TYR A 45 -3.52 0.03 -4.29
C TYR A 45 -4.59 0.94 -3.70
N PHE A 46 -4.17 1.77 -2.75
CA PHE A 46 -5.06 2.69 -2.05
C PHE A 46 -4.70 4.14 -2.35
N LYS A 47 -3.46 4.55 -2.10
CA LYS A 47 -3.09 5.95 -2.17
C LYS A 47 -1.59 6.12 -2.30
N THR A 48 -1.16 7.25 -2.89
CA THR A 48 0.25 7.65 -2.97
C THR A 48 0.47 8.87 -2.11
N LEU A 49 1.53 8.85 -1.30
CA LEU A 49 1.93 9.98 -0.48
C LEU A 49 3.40 10.28 -0.70
N PRO A 50 3.82 11.56 -0.57
CA PRO A 50 5.24 11.87 -0.47
C PRO A 50 5.80 11.28 0.83
N LEU A 51 7.01 10.72 0.76
CA LEU A 51 7.63 10.15 1.95
C LEU A 51 8.09 11.24 2.92
N LYS A 52 8.77 12.25 2.38
CA LYS A 52 9.39 13.28 3.21
C LYS A 52 8.34 14.27 3.71
N GLY A 53 8.35 14.53 5.01
CA GLY A 53 7.46 15.50 5.62
C GLY A 53 6.04 15.02 5.86
N TYR A 54 5.76 13.76 5.56
CA TYR A 54 4.40 13.23 5.69
C TYR A 54 4.31 12.01 6.59
N GLY A 55 5.28 11.83 7.49
CA GLY A 55 5.30 10.66 8.36
C GLY A 55 4.05 10.51 9.21
N ALA A 56 3.57 11.61 9.81
CA ALA A 56 2.37 11.55 10.64
C ALA A 56 1.12 11.27 9.81
N VAL A 57 1.06 11.83 8.61
CA VAL A 57 -0.07 11.59 7.70
C VAL A 57 -0.11 10.13 7.27
N LEU A 58 1.06 9.59 6.90
CA LEU A 58 1.17 8.18 6.53
C LEU A 58 0.72 7.28 7.69
N ALA A 59 1.22 7.53 8.89
CA ALA A 59 0.85 6.74 10.06
C ALA A 59 -0.66 6.81 10.32
N GLY A 60 -1.27 7.97 10.11
CA GLY A 60 -2.70 8.15 10.27
C GLY A 60 -3.50 7.26 9.32
N TYR A 61 -3.11 7.23 8.04
CA TYR A 61 -3.76 6.35 7.08
C TYR A 61 -3.62 4.88 7.46
N ILE A 62 -2.40 4.50 7.88
CA ILE A 62 -2.14 3.10 8.23
C ILE A 62 -2.95 2.70 9.47
N ARG A 63 -2.99 3.54 10.49
CA ARG A 63 -3.79 3.23 11.69
C ARG A 63 -5.27 3.08 11.35
N ASP A 64 -5.78 3.95 10.46
CA ASP A 64 -7.17 3.87 10.04
C ASP A 64 -7.45 2.56 9.32
N LEU A 65 -6.58 2.16 8.40
CA LEU A 65 -6.73 0.90 7.69
C LEU A 65 -6.69 -0.29 8.66
N GLN A 66 -5.74 -0.29 9.59
CA GLN A 66 -5.61 -1.36 10.57
C GLN A 66 -6.81 -1.43 11.50
N ALA A 67 -7.34 -0.27 11.90
CA ALA A 67 -8.52 -0.23 12.77
C ALA A 67 -9.74 -0.83 12.09
N ARG A 68 -9.76 -0.83 10.76
CA ARG A 68 -10.86 -1.44 9.99
C ARG A 68 -10.58 -2.89 9.61
N GLY A 69 -9.46 -3.44 10.08
CA GLY A 69 -9.11 -4.83 9.81
C GLY A 69 -8.37 -5.06 8.51
N HIS A 70 -7.91 -4.00 7.85
CA HIS A 70 -7.13 -4.13 6.62
C HIS A 70 -5.64 -4.22 6.96
N LYS A 71 -4.92 -5.11 6.26
CA LYS A 71 -3.48 -5.25 6.46
C LYS A 71 -2.75 -4.41 5.42
N PRO A 72 -1.82 -3.55 5.81
CA PRO A 72 -1.12 -2.71 4.85
C PRO A 72 0.24 -3.27 4.44
N ILE A 73 0.62 -3.02 3.20
CA ILE A 73 2.00 -3.15 2.72
C ILE A 73 2.26 -1.93 1.85
N LEU A 74 3.46 -1.37 1.99
CA LEU A 74 3.84 -0.18 1.23
C LEU A 74 4.80 -0.55 0.11
N ALA A 75 4.81 0.25 -0.95
CA ALA A 75 5.83 0.18 -1.98
C ALA A 75 6.50 1.55 -2.05
N ARG A 76 7.82 1.57 -1.96
CA ARG A 76 8.57 2.82 -1.96
C ARG A 76 9.28 3.03 -3.28
N PHE A 77 9.07 4.21 -3.88
CA PHE A 77 9.75 4.61 -5.10
C PHE A 77 10.33 6.01 -4.87
N PHE A 78 11.65 6.09 -4.71
CA PHE A 78 12.35 7.33 -4.38
C PHE A 78 11.74 7.97 -3.14
N ASN A 79 11.11 9.14 -3.29
CA ASN A 79 10.51 9.87 -2.18
C ASN A 79 8.98 9.72 -2.15
N ARG A 80 8.45 8.66 -2.75
CA ARG A 80 7.01 8.38 -2.75
C ARG A 80 6.73 7.08 -2.05
N ILE A 81 5.56 7.01 -1.43
CA ILE A 81 5.06 5.78 -0.83
C ILE A 81 3.72 5.46 -1.47
N TYR A 82 3.61 4.24 -2.01
CA TYR A 82 2.35 3.71 -2.49
C TYR A 82 1.78 2.82 -1.40
N ILE A 83 0.55 3.11 -0.95
CA ILE A 83 -0.09 2.35 0.13
C ILE A 83 -0.97 1.29 -0.50
N TYR A 84 -0.78 0.04 -0.06
CA TYR A 84 -1.60 -1.10 -0.46
C TYR A 84 -2.22 -1.70 0.79
N ALA A 85 -3.42 -2.25 0.66
CA ALA A 85 -4.08 -2.88 1.81
C ALA A 85 -5.02 -3.99 1.35
N THR A 86 -5.22 -4.97 2.23
CA THR A 86 -6.19 -6.04 1.99
C THR A 86 -7.61 -5.52 2.23
N GLY A 87 -8.57 -6.15 1.58
CA GLY A 87 -9.98 -5.94 1.92
C GLY A 87 -10.59 -4.63 1.49
N ILE A 88 -9.84 -3.77 0.80
CA ILE A 88 -10.38 -2.51 0.29
C ILE A 88 -10.91 -2.69 -1.12
N THR A 89 -11.75 -1.75 -1.56
CA THR A 89 -12.25 -1.75 -2.93
C THR A 89 -11.13 -1.27 -3.85
N PRO A 90 -10.81 -2.05 -4.89
CA PRO A 90 -9.73 -1.65 -5.80
C PRO A 90 -10.04 -0.33 -6.50
N ILE A 91 -9.00 0.50 -6.61
CA ILE A 91 -9.09 1.76 -7.33
C ILE A 91 -9.29 1.46 -8.81
N GLY A 92 -10.29 2.08 -9.39
CA GLY A 92 -10.56 1.97 -10.84
C GLY A 92 -11.23 0.69 -11.25
N ALA A 93 -11.58 -0.17 -10.32
CA ALA A 93 -12.24 -1.43 -10.63
C ALA A 93 -13.71 -1.39 -10.27
N GLY A 94 -14.09 -0.46 -9.73
CA GLY A 94 -15.30 -0.52 -9.33
C GLY A 94 -16.41 0.05 -9.78
N LYS A 95 -16.61 -0.03 -9.77
CA LYS A 95 -17.46 0.54 -10.00
C LYS A 95 -18.52 0.36 -9.23
N PRO A 96 -18.75 0.81 -8.71
CA PRO A 96 -19.66 0.56 -7.89
C PRO A 96 -20.79 0.04 -8.28
N PRO A 97 -20.99 -0.41 -7.96
CA PRO A 97 -21.94 -0.67 -8.43
C PRO A 97 -23.00 -0.13 -8.20
N GLY A 98 -23.11 0.01 -8.21
CA GLY A 98 -23.94 0.43 -8.28
C GLY A 98 -23.93 0.46 -8.48
N ALA A 99 -23.20 0.39 -8.57
CA ALA A 99 -22.97 0.36 -8.80
C ALA A 99 -22.73 0.03 -8.68
N GLY A 100 -22.74 -0.21 -8.58
CA GLY A 100 -22.54 -0.53 -8.40
C GLY A 100 -22.40 -0.54 -8.19
#